data_3e93ac41a110db97eb00c3f977517324
#
_entry.id   3e93ac41a110db97eb00c3f977517324
#
_cell.length_a   1.000
_cell.length_b   1.000
_cell.length_c   1.000
_cell.angle_alpha   90.00
_cell.angle_beta   90.00
_cell.angle_gamma   90.00
#
_symmetry.space_group_name_H-M   'P 1'
#
loop_
_entity.id
_entity.type
_entity.pdbx_description
1 polymer ?
#
loop_
_entity_poly.entity_id
_entity_poly.type
_entity_poly.pdbx_seq_one_letter_code
_entity_poly.pdbx_strand_id
1 'polypeptide(L)'
;MDPRLAAARVWATSRMPYLASAIFACDVHSAPDTATVRVDSTWQLHADPEVIAATSVDELGRLIIHLTGHLLRDHASRARSLGVEAENQRGRWNRAGDAEINDDLEAGGLVPEVANDLPGGLGCEPGKLAEHYYERGDDGPRRWDCGSGADGCARSGDARSGIGQRQGELLRLGVAAEIHAAEAQLPGTVPGGWLRWAEEVLPSRIDWRKILAAEVRSAVAAVAGQVDYSYRRPSRRSHLTPEVITPRLERPVPDVVIVFDTSGSMHDDLLGRALSEVEAVLSRAGLRGQRVRVLAVDTDVHAISRVSSSRQVKLGGGGGTDMGAGIEAAVTLRPRPSIVIVLTDGFTPWPELPPKGVRVIVGLLKDGWLRSNWQPPEWARTVLIEP
;
A
#
# COMPACT_ATOMS: atom_id res chain seq x y z
N MET A 1 -31.75 -4.40 -23.17
CA MET A 1 -30.51 -3.58 -23.27
C MET A 1 -30.45 -3.00 -24.66
N ASP A 2 -30.19 -1.71 -24.77
CA ASP A 2 -29.99 -1.03 -26.04
C ASP A 2 -28.80 -1.62 -26.81
N PRO A 3 -28.91 -1.95 -28.14
CA PRO A 3 -27.82 -2.53 -28.91
C PRO A 3 -26.55 -1.65 -28.99
N ARG A 4 -26.72 -0.33 -29.02
CA ARG A 4 -25.57 0.62 -29.06
C ARG A 4 -24.81 0.58 -27.75
N LEU A 5 -25.51 0.54 -26.62
CA LEU A 5 -24.89 0.44 -25.30
C LEU A 5 -24.20 -0.91 -25.10
N ALA A 6 -24.80 -2.01 -25.63
CA ALA A 6 -24.14 -3.32 -25.66
C ALA A 6 -22.84 -3.29 -26.47
N ALA A 7 -22.87 -2.68 -27.66
CA ALA A 7 -21.69 -2.49 -28.50
C ALA A 7 -20.62 -1.63 -27.81
N ALA A 8 -21.03 -0.56 -27.10
CA ALA A 8 -20.12 0.31 -26.36
C ALA A 8 -19.41 -0.43 -25.21
N ARG A 9 -20.10 -1.32 -24.49
CA ARG A 9 -19.47 -2.18 -23.45
C ARG A 9 -18.43 -3.14 -24.06
N VAL A 10 -18.74 -3.74 -25.21
CA VAL A 10 -17.78 -4.58 -25.93
C VAL A 10 -16.59 -3.76 -26.41
N TRP A 11 -16.83 -2.56 -26.95
CA TRP A 11 -15.76 -1.66 -27.36
C TRP A 11 -14.87 -1.30 -26.17
N ALA A 12 -15.45 -0.91 -25.04
CA ALA A 12 -14.72 -0.56 -23.81
C ALA A 12 -13.81 -1.72 -23.33
N THR A 13 -14.35 -2.94 -23.30
CA THR A 13 -13.57 -4.13 -22.92
C THR A 13 -12.49 -4.51 -23.92
N SER A 14 -12.66 -4.18 -25.20
CA SER A 14 -11.60 -4.38 -26.21
C SER A 14 -10.41 -3.43 -25.99
N ARG A 15 -10.64 -2.24 -25.42
CA ARG A 15 -9.62 -1.24 -25.12
C ARG A 15 -8.93 -1.49 -23.78
N MET A 16 -9.70 -1.88 -22.75
CA MET A 16 -9.22 -2.17 -21.41
C MET A 16 -9.75 -3.52 -20.93
N PRO A 17 -9.18 -4.64 -21.40
CA PRO A 17 -9.72 -5.99 -21.13
C PRO A 17 -9.78 -6.34 -19.63
N TYR A 18 -8.85 -5.83 -18.86
CA TYR A 18 -8.77 -6.04 -17.41
C TYR A 18 -9.87 -5.32 -16.61
N LEU A 19 -10.68 -4.45 -17.26
CA LEU A 19 -11.88 -3.85 -16.64
C LEU A 19 -13.17 -4.61 -16.98
N ALA A 20 -13.09 -5.71 -17.74
CA ALA A 20 -14.27 -6.42 -18.25
C ALA A 20 -15.20 -6.87 -17.13
N SER A 21 -14.67 -7.45 -16.06
CA SER A 21 -15.45 -7.91 -14.90
C SER A 21 -16.24 -6.78 -14.25
N ALA A 22 -15.66 -5.59 -14.08
CA ALA A 22 -16.32 -4.42 -13.54
C ALA A 22 -17.36 -3.83 -14.49
N ILE A 23 -17.02 -3.68 -15.77
CA ILE A 23 -17.93 -3.14 -16.81
C ILE A 23 -19.18 -4.01 -16.92
N PHE A 24 -19.03 -5.35 -16.91
CA PHE A 24 -20.17 -6.25 -17.01
C PHE A 24 -20.90 -6.51 -15.69
N ALA A 25 -20.32 -6.16 -14.55
CA ALA A 25 -21.01 -6.18 -13.26
C ALA A 25 -22.07 -5.09 -13.13
N CYS A 26 -21.96 -3.99 -13.89
CA CYS A 26 -22.96 -2.93 -13.88
C CYS A 26 -24.23 -3.37 -14.58
N ASP A 27 -25.35 -3.45 -13.85
CA ASP A 27 -26.68 -3.61 -14.45
C ASP A 27 -27.13 -2.31 -15.11
N VAL A 28 -27.85 -2.43 -16.25
CA VAL A 28 -28.27 -1.28 -17.06
C VAL A 28 -29.73 -0.98 -16.85
N HIS A 29 -30.03 0.27 -16.50
CA HIS A 29 -31.38 0.79 -16.33
C HIS A 29 -31.65 1.95 -17.29
N SER A 30 -32.84 1.94 -17.89
CA SER A 30 -33.30 3.08 -18.68
C SER A 30 -33.69 4.21 -17.73
N ALA A 31 -33.16 5.41 -17.98
CA ALA A 31 -33.40 6.60 -17.21
C ALA A 31 -33.79 7.78 -18.13
N PRO A 32 -35.01 7.76 -18.73
CA PRO A 32 -35.43 8.79 -19.66
C PRO A 32 -35.51 10.16 -18.96
N ASP A 33 -35.40 11.23 -19.73
CA ASP A 33 -35.42 12.62 -19.27
C ASP A 33 -34.33 13.03 -18.28
N THR A 34 -33.25 12.24 -18.17
CA THR A 34 -32.13 12.57 -17.29
C THR A 34 -30.98 13.28 -18.02
N ALA A 35 -31.01 13.28 -19.35
CA ALA A 35 -29.98 13.86 -20.22
C ALA A 35 -28.55 13.40 -19.90
N THR A 36 -28.38 12.18 -19.35
CA THR A 36 -27.07 11.66 -18.91
C THR A 36 -26.97 10.14 -19.05
N VAL A 37 -25.73 9.67 -19.03
CA VAL A 37 -25.36 8.29 -18.70
C VAL A 37 -24.51 8.37 -17.42
N ARG A 38 -24.95 7.73 -16.35
CA ARG A 38 -24.34 7.84 -15.02
C ARG A 38 -24.33 6.50 -14.28
N VAL A 39 -23.54 6.39 -13.24
CA VAL A 39 -23.53 5.23 -12.35
C VAL A 39 -23.97 5.61 -10.95
N ASP A 40 -24.66 4.71 -10.27
CA ASP A 40 -24.95 4.87 -8.85
C ASP A 40 -23.97 4.09 -7.96
N SER A 41 -24.00 4.37 -6.66
CA SER A 41 -23.11 3.74 -5.68
C SER A 41 -23.35 2.23 -5.49
N THR A 42 -24.40 1.68 -6.11
CA THR A 42 -24.74 0.25 -6.10
C THR A 42 -24.41 -0.47 -7.41
N TRP A 43 -23.56 0.15 -8.24
CA TRP A 43 -23.08 -0.40 -9.52
C TRP A 43 -24.19 -0.56 -10.58
N GLN A 44 -25.14 0.36 -10.59
CA GLN A 44 -26.16 0.43 -11.64
C GLN A 44 -25.79 1.52 -12.64
N LEU A 45 -25.87 1.22 -13.92
CA LEU A 45 -25.69 2.15 -15.02
C LEU A 45 -27.06 2.68 -15.47
N HIS A 46 -27.32 3.94 -15.18
CA HIS A 46 -28.54 4.64 -15.59
C HIS A 46 -28.27 5.39 -16.88
N ALA A 47 -29.00 5.07 -17.93
CA ALA A 47 -28.75 5.62 -19.26
C ALA A 47 -30.02 6.20 -19.88
N ASP A 48 -29.95 7.45 -20.32
CA ASP A 48 -31.01 8.10 -21.08
C ASP A 48 -31.00 7.59 -22.52
N PRO A 49 -32.14 7.06 -23.02
CA PRO A 49 -32.24 6.58 -24.40
C PRO A 49 -31.91 7.62 -25.47
N GLU A 50 -32.22 8.90 -25.22
CA GLU A 50 -31.91 9.98 -26.16
C GLU A 50 -30.41 10.24 -26.24
N VAL A 51 -29.72 10.23 -25.08
CA VAL A 51 -28.26 10.34 -25.02
C VAL A 51 -27.57 9.15 -25.71
N ILE A 52 -28.07 7.92 -25.48
CA ILE A 52 -27.54 6.74 -26.18
C ILE A 52 -27.70 6.89 -27.71
N ALA A 53 -28.88 7.35 -28.15
CA ALA A 53 -29.15 7.52 -29.59
C ALA A 53 -28.29 8.60 -30.26
N ALA A 54 -27.99 9.68 -29.54
CA ALA A 54 -27.22 10.82 -30.02
C ALA A 54 -25.70 10.61 -29.97
N THR A 55 -25.20 9.67 -29.14
CA THR A 55 -23.76 9.49 -28.89
C THR A 55 -23.21 8.32 -29.70
N SER A 56 -21.98 8.44 -30.20
CA SER A 56 -21.31 7.37 -30.92
C SER A 56 -20.98 6.18 -30.00
N VAL A 57 -20.78 4.98 -30.55
CA VAL A 57 -20.48 3.76 -29.77
C VAL A 57 -19.14 3.87 -29.05
N ASP A 58 -18.14 4.47 -29.68
CA ASP A 58 -16.82 4.67 -29.10
C ASP A 58 -16.82 5.70 -27.98
N GLU A 59 -17.58 6.79 -28.12
CA GLU A 59 -17.75 7.80 -27.06
C GLU A 59 -18.54 7.23 -25.85
N LEU A 60 -19.61 6.47 -26.10
CA LEU A 60 -20.30 5.71 -25.06
C LEU A 60 -19.33 4.74 -24.35
N GLY A 61 -18.44 4.10 -25.11
CA GLY A 61 -17.42 3.21 -24.56
C GLY A 61 -16.42 3.92 -23.66
N ARG A 62 -15.93 5.10 -24.05
CA ARG A 62 -15.05 5.96 -23.22
C ARG A 62 -15.77 6.37 -21.93
N LEU A 63 -17.03 6.79 -22.07
CA LEU A 63 -17.84 7.18 -20.91
C LEU A 63 -18.08 6.00 -19.95
N ILE A 64 -18.31 4.79 -20.45
CA ILE A 64 -18.44 3.58 -19.62
C ILE A 64 -17.14 3.27 -18.88
N ILE A 65 -15.98 3.38 -19.53
CA ILE A 65 -14.68 3.20 -18.86
C ILE A 65 -14.53 4.21 -17.73
N HIS A 66 -14.78 5.48 -18.01
CA HIS A 66 -14.72 6.57 -17.05
C HIS A 66 -15.64 6.35 -15.85
N LEU A 67 -16.91 6.06 -16.09
CA LEU A 67 -17.89 5.80 -15.04
C LEU A 67 -17.53 4.58 -14.19
N THR A 68 -17.01 3.51 -14.82
CA THR A 68 -16.48 2.35 -14.10
C THR A 68 -15.28 2.73 -13.24
N GLY A 69 -14.46 3.68 -13.69
CA GLY A 69 -13.35 4.24 -12.93
C GLY A 69 -13.79 4.84 -11.58
N HIS A 70 -14.91 5.58 -11.54
CA HIS A 70 -15.46 6.10 -10.27
C HIS A 70 -15.80 4.99 -9.28
N LEU A 71 -16.42 3.89 -9.74
CA LEU A 71 -16.80 2.77 -8.91
C LEU A 71 -15.58 2.00 -8.39
N LEU A 72 -14.59 1.78 -9.25
CA LEU A 72 -13.36 1.10 -8.88
C LEU A 72 -12.54 1.90 -7.86
N ARG A 73 -12.42 3.21 -8.05
CA ARG A 73 -11.69 4.10 -7.14
C ARG A 73 -12.48 4.50 -5.89
N ASP A 74 -13.72 4.01 -5.76
CA ASP A 74 -14.62 4.26 -4.63
C ASP A 74 -14.84 5.74 -4.32
N HIS A 75 -14.95 6.56 -5.35
CA HIS A 75 -15.08 8.02 -5.22
C HIS A 75 -16.27 8.42 -4.34
N ALA A 76 -17.37 7.66 -4.37
CA ALA A 76 -18.55 7.89 -3.53
C ALA A 76 -18.25 7.77 -2.03
N SER A 77 -17.47 6.77 -1.60
CA SER A 77 -17.10 6.61 -0.18
C SER A 77 -16.06 7.63 0.23
N ARG A 78 -15.11 7.95 -0.65
CA ARG A 78 -14.09 8.98 -0.43
C ARG A 78 -14.73 10.37 -0.27
N ALA A 79 -15.71 10.72 -1.12
CA ALA A 79 -16.51 11.95 -0.98
C ALA A 79 -17.18 12.06 0.40
N ARG A 80 -17.85 10.98 0.83
CA ARG A 80 -18.49 10.93 2.15
C ARG A 80 -17.48 11.09 3.30
N SER A 81 -16.31 10.50 3.17
CA SER A 81 -15.24 10.60 4.19
C SER A 81 -14.70 12.02 4.33
N LEU A 82 -14.74 12.82 3.26
CA LEU A 82 -14.36 14.23 3.25
C LEU A 82 -15.51 15.18 3.63
N GLY A 83 -16.71 14.67 3.88
CA GLY A 83 -17.88 15.50 4.19
C GLY A 83 -18.36 16.34 2.99
N VAL A 84 -18.30 15.82 1.78
CA VAL A 84 -18.75 16.47 0.55
C VAL A 84 -20.29 16.41 0.50
N GLU A 85 -20.96 17.49 0.92
CA GLU A 85 -22.44 17.54 1.03
C GLU A 85 -23.06 18.65 0.18
N ALA A 86 -22.47 19.84 0.15
CA ALA A 86 -23.00 20.99 -0.58
C ALA A 86 -22.81 20.83 -2.10
N GLU A 87 -23.70 21.46 -2.90
CA GLU A 87 -23.69 21.34 -4.38
C GLU A 87 -22.36 21.80 -5.01
N ASN A 88 -21.81 22.92 -4.54
CA ASN A 88 -20.51 23.42 -5.00
C ASN A 88 -19.37 22.44 -4.63
N GLN A 89 -19.40 21.84 -3.44
CA GLN A 89 -18.45 20.82 -3.02
C GLN A 89 -18.54 19.57 -3.90
N ARG A 90 -19.77 19.13 -4.24
CA ARG A 90 -19.98 17.99 -5.14
C ARG A 90 -19.49 18.26 -6.55
N GLY A 91 -19.75 19.48 -7.08
CA GLY A 91 -19.22 19.88 -8.38
C GLY A 91 -17.69 19.84 -8.41
N ARG A 92 -17.04 20.40 -7.39
CA ARG A 92 -15.58 20.38 -7.23
C ARG A 92 -15.04 18.97 -7.07
N TRP A 93 -15.70 18.10 -6.27
CA TRP A 93 -15.31 16.71 -6.10
C TRP A 93 -15.44 15.90 -7.39
N ASN A 94 -16.54 16.06 -8.15
CA ASN A 94 -16.71 15.40 -9.45
C ASN A 94 -15.56 15.74 -10.39
N ARG A 95 -15.22 17.03 -10.55
CA ARG A 95 -14.11 17.47 -11.39
C ARG A 95 -12.77 16.88 -10.93
N ALA A 96 -12.56 16.78 -9.61
CA ALA A 96 -11.36 16.18 -9.05
C ALA A 96 -11.28 14.67 -9.32
N GLY A 97 -12.40 13.96 -9.18
CA GLY A 97 -12.52 12.54 -9.50
C GLY A 97 -12.37 12.26 -10.99
N ASP A 98 -12.97 13.11 -11.82
CA ASP A 98 -12.81 13.05 -13.29
C ASP A 98 -11.33 13.22 -13.67
N ALA A 99 -10.65 14.20 -13.09
CA ALA A 99 -9.23 14.44 -13.34
C ALA A 99 -8.34 13.26 -12.91
N GLU A 100 -8.63 12.61 -11.80
CA GLU A 100 -7.89 11.40 -11.37
C GLU A 100 -8.05 10.25 -12.37
N ILE A 101 -9.26 10.04 -12.90
CA ILE A 101 -9.53 8.97 -13.87
C ILE A 101 -8.94 9.32 -15.23
N ASN A 102 -9.19 10.54 -15.70
CA ASN A 102 -8.83 10.97 -17.04
C ASN A 102 -7.32 11.12 -17.23
N ASP A 103 -6.57 11.42 -16.18
CA ASP A 103 -5.11 11.38 -16.17
C ASP A 103 -4.56 10.04 -16.69
N ASP A 104 -5.18 8.94 -16.26
CA ASP A 104 -4.81 7.60 -16.69
C ASP A 104 -5.39 7.19 -18.05
N LEU A 105 -6.41 7.89 -18.53
CA LEU A 105 -7.06 7.62 -19.82
C LEU A 105 -6.48 8.44 -20.96
N GLU A 106 -5.82 9.57 -20.66
CA GLU A 106 -5.34 10.54 -21.65
C GLU A 106 -4.35 9.94 -22.64
N ALA A 107 -3.34 9.22 -22.11
CA ALA A 107 -2.31 8.59 -22.94
C ALA A 107 -2.87 7.57 -23.96
N GLY A 108 -4.00 6.93 -23.63
CA GLY A 108 -4.72 5.98 -24.49
C GLY A 108 -5.73 6.61 -25.43
N GLY A 109 -5.95 7.93 -25.36
CA GLY A 109 -7.01 8.64 -26.11
C GLY A 109 -8.41 8.18 -25.70
N LEU A 110 -8.59 7.80 -24.42
CA LEU A 110 -9.82 7.21 -23.87
C LEU A 110 -10.61 8.18 -22.98
N VAL A 111 -10.18 9.44 -22.88
CA VAL A 111 -10.92 10.49 -22.17
C VAL A 111 -12.24 10.78 -22.88
N PRO A 112 -13.40 10.73 -22.20
CA PRO A 112 -14.68 11.06 -22.82
C PRO A 112 -14.78 12.56 -23.10
N GLU A 113 -15.52 12.95 -24.15
CA GLU A 113 -15.69 14.36 -24.54
C GLU A 113 -16.47 15.19 -23.50
N VAL A 114 -17.42 14.55 -22.81
CA VAL A 114 -18.36 15.23 -21.88
C VAL A 114 -17.80 15.34 -20.45
N ALA A 115 -17.11 14.31 -19.94
CA ALA A 115 -16.51 14.28 -18.60
C ALA A 115 -14.98 14.36 -18.73
N ASN A 116 -14.48 15.52 -19.23
CA ASN A 116 -13.11 15.67 -19.70
C ASN A 116 -12.24 16.56 -18.82
N ASP A 117 -12.54 16.69 -17.52
CA ASP A 117 -11.64 17.40 -16.61
C ASP A 117 -10.31 16.64 -16.50
N LEU A 118 -9.21 17.39 -16.59
CA LEU A 118 -7.83 16.91 -16.53
C LEU A 118 -7.07 17.68 -15.44
N PRO A 119 -6.00 17.10 -14.84
CA PRO A 119 -5.19 17.77 -13.82
C PRO A 119 -4.69 19.15 -14.24
N GLY A 120 -4.22 19.30 -15.48
CA GLY A 120 -3.76 20.59 -16.02
C GLY A 120 -4.85 21.66 -16.06
N GLY A 121 -6.12 21.27 -16.32
CA GLY A 121 -7.28 22.17 -16.28
C GLY A 121 -7.63 22.65 -14.87
N LEU A 122 -7.19 21.94 -13.84
CA LEU A 122 -7.32 22.31 -12.43
C LEU A 122 -6.06 22.99 -11.87
N GLY A 123 -5.06 23.29 -12.73
CA GLY A 123 -3.78 23.87 -12.30
C GLY A 123 -2.91 22.93 -11.45
N CYS A 124 -3.10 21.63 -11.59
CA CYS A 124 -2.40 20.60 -10.83
C CYS A 124 -1.49 19.75 -11.72
N GLU A 125 -0.47 19.14 -11.09
CA GLU A 125 0.37 18.14 -11.76
C GLU A 125 -0.38 16.80 -11.85
N PRO A 126 -0.11 15.98 -12.90
CA PRO A 126 -0.69 14.67 -13.07
C PRO A 126 -0.21 13.68 -11.99
N GLY A 127 -0.88 12.53 -11.89
CA GLY A 127 -0.49 11.41 -11.03
C GLY A 127 -0.88 11.56 -9.56
N LYS A 128 -1.85 12.44 -9.23
CA LYS A 128 -2.35 12.62 -7.87
C LYS A 128 -3.74 12.01 -7.69
N LEU A 129 -4.15 11.84 -6.43
CA LEU A 129 -5.49 11.39 -6.06
C LEU A 129 -6.50 12.53 -6.11
N ALA A 130 -7.80 12.20 -6.18
CA ALA A 130 -8.89 13.16 -6.24
C ALA A 130 -8.90 14.12 -5.04
N GLU A 131 -8.49 13.68 -3.86
CA GLU A 131 -8.38 14.53 -2.66
C GLU A 131 -7.43 15.72 -2.90
N HIS A 132 -6.29 15.46 -3.54
CA HIS A 132 -5.32 16.49 -3.86
C HIS A 132 -5.87 17.51 -4.86
N TYR A 133 -6.57 17.03 -5.90
CA TYR A 133 -7.23 17.88 -6.88
C TYR A 133 -8.40 18.66 -6.26
N TYR A 134 -9.14 18.03 -5.34
CA TYR A 134 -10.22 18.65 -4.62
C TYR A 134 -9.75 19.79 -3.72
N GLU A 135 -8.66 19.63 -2.99
CA GLU A 135 -8.11 20.66 -2.11
C GLU A 135 -7.66 21.93 -2.88
N ARG A 136 -7.20 21.78 -4.10
CA ARG A 136 -6.62 22.85 -4.93
C ARG A 136 -7.55 23.37 -6.02
N GLY A 137 -8.55 22.58 -6.40
CA GLY A 137 -9.51 22.96 -7.43
C GLY A 137 -10.40 24.13 -6.98
N ASP A 138 -10.95 24.84 -7.93
CA ASP A 138 -11.91 25.91 -7.73
C ASP A 138 -13.36 25.37 -7.67
N ASP A 139 -14.29 26.15 -7.15
CA ASP A 139 -15.72 25.84 -7.07
C ASP A 139 -16.41 26.01 -8.44
N GLY A 140 -15.94 25.30 -9.46
CA GLY A 140 -16.58 25.27 -10.76
C GLY A 140 -17.72 24.25 -10.84
N PRO A 141 -18.70 24.45 -11.76
CA PRO A 141 -19.73 23.47 -12.01
C PRO A 141 -19.13 22.18 -12.59
N ARG A 142 -19.73 21.03 -12.25
CA ARG A 142 -19.41 19.77 -12.91
C ARG A 142 -19.73 19.87 -14.41
N ARG A 143 -18.92 19.25 -15.26
CA ARG A 143 -19.16 19.21 -16.70
C ARG A 143 -20.19 18.17 -17.09
N TRP A 144 -20.20 17.05 -16.36
CA TRP A 144 -21.09 15.92 -16.55
C TRP A 144 -21.58 15.39 -15.19
N ASP A 145 -22.80 14.87 -15.12
CA ASP A 145 -23.28 14.17 -13.92
C ASP A 145 -22.93 12.69 -13.98
N CYS A 146 -21.80 12.31 -13.40
CA CYS A 146 -21.36 10.93 -13.31
C CYS A 146 -22.18 10.08 -12.32
N GLY A 147 -23.06 10.71 -11.52
CA GLY A 147 -24.00 10.05 -10.61
C GLY A 147 -23.49 9.85 -9.19
N SER A 148 -24.30 9.16 -8.37
CA SER A 148 -23.97 8.91 -6.96
C SER A 148 -22.78 7.97 -6.78
N GLY A 149 -22.38 7.22 -7.80
CA GLY A 149 -21.13 6.46 -7.81
C GLY A 149 -19.88 7.33 -7.78
N ALA A 150 -20.00 8.59 -8.25
CA ALA A 150 -18.90 9.55 -8.23
C ALA A 150 -18.85 10.40 -6.95
N ASP A 151 -19.98 10.93 -6.48
CA ASP A 151 -20.00 11.90 -5.36
C ASP A 151 -20.73 11.41 -4.08
N GLY A 152 -21.26 10.20 -4.11
CA GLY A 152 -21.97 9.63 -2.97
C GLY A 152 -23.37 10.19 -2.70
N CYS A 153 -23.85 11.17 -3.47
CA CYS A 153 -25.15 11.78 -3.31
C CYS A 153 -26.20 11.11 -4.19
N ALA A 154 -27.24 10.53 -3.58
CA ALA A 154 -28.30 9.83 -4.29
C ALA A 154 -29.03 10.75 -5.28
N ARG A 155 -29.36 10.21 -6.46
CA ARG A 155 -30.17 10.85 -7.49
C ARG A 155 -31.57 10.23 -7.50
N SER A 156 -32.51 10.98 -8.06
CA SER A 156 -33.83 10.41 -8.35
C SER A 156 -33.66 9.22 -9.31
N GLY A 157 -34.24 8.07 -8.94
CA GLY A 157 -34.14 6.84 -9.72
C GLY A 157 -32.96 5.95 -9.40
N ASP A 158 -32.06 6.32 -8.48
CA ASP A 158 -31.00 5.42 -8.03
C ASP A 158 -31.61 4.16 -7.42
N ALA A 159 -31.01 3.01 -7.73
CA ALA A 159 -31.54 1.72 -7.31
C ALA A 159 -31.40 1.52 -5.78
N ARG A 160 -32.43 0.91 -5.18
CA ARG A 160 -32.39 0.53 -3.76
C ARG A 160 -31.67 -0.77 -3.50
N SER A 161 -31.39 -1.54 -4.55
CA SER A 161 -30.72 -2.84 -4.51
C SER A 161 -29.75 -2.97 -5.68
N GLY A 162 -28.60 -3.52 -5.41
CA GLY A 162 -27.53 -3.74 -6.40
C GLY A 162 -26.33 -4.37 -5.72
N ILE A 163 -25.16 -4.13 -6.24
CA ILE A 163 -23.91 -4.60 -5.65
C ILE A 163 -23.65 -3.80 -4.37
N GLY A 164 -23.74 -4.49 -3.22
CA GLY A 164 -23.43 -3.91 -1.92
C GLY A 164 -21.93 -3.70 -1.71
N GLN A 165 -21.57 -2.97 -0.65
CA GLN A 165 -20.18 -2.58 -0.35
C GLN A 165 -19.21 -3.76 -0.38
N ARG A 166 -19.50 -4.87 0.32
CA ARG A 166 -18.65 -6.07 0.37
C ARG A 166 -18.43 -6.71 -0.99
N GLN A 167 -19.47 -6.75 -1.81
CA GLN A 167 -19.37 -7.32 -3.16
C GLN A 167 -18.60 -6.39 -4.09
N GLY A 168 -18.78 -5.07 -3.95
CA GLY A 168 -17.97 -4.05 -4.63
C GLY A 168 -16.48 -4.14 -4.27
N GLU A 169 -16.15 -4.37 -3.01
CA GLU A 169 -14.77 -4.62 -2.56
C GLU A 169 -14.17 -5.87 -3.24
N LEU A 170 -14.93 -6.97 -3.33
CA LEU A 170 -14.49 -8.17 -4.03
C LEU A 170 -14.28 -7.95 -5.54
N LEU A 171 -15.14 -7.16 -6.18
CA LEU A 171 -14.95 -6.77 -7.58
C LEU A 171 -13.69 -5.94 -7.77
N ARG A 172 -13.43 -4.96 -6.91
CA ARG A 172 -12.19 -4.16 -6.94
C ARG A 172 -10.94 -5.04 -6.81
N LEU A 173 -10.96 -5.99 -5.87
CA LEU A 173 -9.89 -6.97 -5.71
C LEU A 173 -9.69 -7.84 -6.96
N GLY A 174 -10.78 -8.29 -7.57
CA GLY A 174 -10.73 -9.08 -8.81
C GLY A 174 -10.11 -8.29 -9.96
N VAL A 175 -10.56 -7.06 -10.20
CA VAL A 175 -10.02 -6.18 -11.24
C VAL A 175 -8.55 -5.84 -10.99
N ALA A 176 -8.17 -5.56 -9.75
CA ALA A 176 -6.78 -5.30 -9.40
C ALA A 176 -5.88 -6.51 -9.73
N ALA A 177 -6.34 -7.74 -9.47
CA ALA A 177 -5.63 -8.95 -9.86
C ALA A 177 -5.54 -9.12 -11.39
N GLU A 178 -6.60 -8.79 -12.14
CA GLU A 178 -6.62 -8.81 -13.60
C GLU A 178 -5.65 -7.80 -14.21
N ILE A 179 -5.54 -6.60 -13.62
CA ILE A 179 -4.56 -5.56 -14.01
C ILE A 179 -3.13 -6.07 -13.84
N HIS A 180 -2.80 -6.65 -12.70
CA HIS A 180 -1.47 -7.23 -12.47
C HIS A 180 -1.16 -8.40 -13.42
N ALA A 181 -2.16 -9.23 -13.71
CA ALA A 181 -2.00 -10.33 -14.65
C ALA A 181 -1.75 -9.81 -16.08
N ALA A 182 -2.46 -8.75 -16.50
CA ALA A 182 -2.28 -8.12 -17.81
C ALA A 182 -0.87 -7.51 -17.95
N GLU A 183 -0.41 -6.76 -16.95
CA GLU A 183 0.93 -6.17 -16.94
C GLU A 183 2.03 -7.25 -16.91
N ALA A 184 1.82 -8.36 -16.20
CA ALA A 184 2.77 -9.47 -16.16
C ALA A 184 2.88 -10.19 -17.51
N GLN A 185 1.78 -10.25 -18.30
CA GLN A 185 1.76 -10.84 -19.63
C GLN A 185 2.39 -9.94 -20.70
N LEU A 186 2.08 -8.65 -20.65
CA LEU A 186 2.54 -7.63 -21.60
C LEU A 186 2.99 -6.37 -20.86
N PRO A 187 4.24 -6.32 -20.36
CA PRO A 187 4.75 -5.19 -19.61
C PRO A 187 4.67 -3.87 -20.37
N GLY A 188 4.20 -2.82 -19.70
CA GLY A 188 4.05 -1.47 -20.26
C GLY A 188 2.76 -1.24 -21.04
N THR A 189 1.80 -2.17 -21.01
CA THR A 189 0.50 -2.00 -21.69
C THR A 189 -0.57 -1.41 -20.79
N VAL A 190 -0.40 -1.50 -19.47
CA VAL A 190 -1.33 -0.92 -18.50
C VAL A 190 -0.87 0.49 -18.10
N PRO A 191 -1.75 1.51 -18.14
CA PRO A 191 -1.43 2.85 -17.64
C PRO A 191 -0.97 2.82 -16.18
N GLY A 192 0.06 3.63 -15.85
CA GLY A 192 0.74 3.58 -14.54
C GLY A 192 -0.18 3.86 -13.35
N GLY A 193 -1.21 4.69 -13.51
CA GLY A 193 -2.16 4.95 -12.44
C GLY A 193 -3.07 3.77 -12.12
N TRP A 194 -3.45 2.97 -13.12
CA TRP A 194 -4.18 1.72 -12.89
C TRP A 194 -3.32 0.68 -12.16
N LEU A 195 -2.02 0.64 -12.45
CA LEU A 195 -1.08 -0.22 -11.72
C LEU A 195 -0.96 0.21 -10.26
N ARG A 196 -0.74 1.51 -10.00
CA ARG A 196 -0.70 2.05 -8.63
C ARG A 196 -1.96 1.73 -7.85
N TRP A 197 -3.14 2.00 -8.47
CA TRP A 197 -4.42 1.67 -7.86
C TRP A 197 -4.55 0.18 -7.55
N ALA A 198 -4.15 -0.69 -8.45
CA ALA A 198 -4.20 -2.14 -8.23
C ALA A 198 -3.27 -2.59 -7.09
N GLU A 199 -2.10 -1.97 -6.96
CA GLU A 199 -1.16 -2.21 -5.85
C GLU A 199 -1.74 -1.78 -4.50
N GLU A 200 -2.48 -0.67 -4.46
CA GLU A 200 -3.15 -0.18 -3.25
C GLU A 200 -4.34 -1.06 -2.82
N VAL A 201 -5.12 -1.54 -3.79
CA VAL A 201 -6.33 -2.35 -3.54
C VAL A 201 -6.01 -3.79 -3.16
N LEU A 202 -5.01 -4.38 -3.81
CA LEU A 202 -4.60 -5.73 -3.47
C LEU A 202 -3.94 -5.74 -2.09
N PRO A 203 -4.50 -6.49 -1.12
CA PRO A 203 -3.79 -6.67 0.12
C PRO A 203 -2.42 -7.25 -0.21
N SER A 204 -1.38 -6.65 0.36
CA SER A 204 -0.02 -7.20 0.25
C SER A 204 -0.11 -8.71 0.43
N ARG A 205 0.25 -9.50 -0.60
CA ARG A 205 0.01 -10.95 -0.66
C ARG A 205 0.59 -11.69 0.54
N ILE A 206 1.40 -11.00 1.30
CA ILE A 206 2.07 -11.54 2.47
C ILE A 206 1.95 -10.49 3.57
N ASP A 207 1.17 -10.77 4.60
CA ASP A 207 1.18 -9.96 5.82
C ASP A 207 2.60 -10.06 6.44
N TRP A 208 3.50 -9.23 5.94
CA TRP A 208 4.91 -9.20 6.33
C TRP A 208 5.04 -9.06 7.86
N ARG A 209 4.07 -8.42 8.52
CA ARG A 209 4.03 -8.29 9.97
C ARG A 209 3.87 -9.64 10.65
N LYS A 210 3.04 -10.53 10.09
CA LYS A 210 2.89 -11.91 10.59
C LYS A 210 4.14 -12.72 10.36
N ILE A 211 4.79 -12.59 9.19
CA ILE A 211 6.04 -13.28 8.89
C ILE A 211 7.14 -12.78 9.80
N LEU A 212 7.36 -11.47 9.89
CA LEU A 212 8.35 -10.90 10.79
C LEU A 212 8.09 -11.33 12.25
N ALA A 213 6.84 -11.29 12.70
CA ALA A 213 6.46 -11.74 14.03
C ALA A 213 6.71 -13.24 14.23
N ALA A 214 6.51 -14.08 13.22
CA ALA A 214 6.81 -15.52 13.28
C ALA A 214 8.33 -15.75 13.34
N GLU A 215 9.12 -15.06 12.54
CA GLU A 215 10.59 -15.16 12.55
C GLU A 215 11.18 -14.67 13.87
N VAL A 216 10.71 -13.54 14.38
CA VAL A 216 11.12 -13.02 15.70
C VAL A 216 10.75 -14.01 16.81
N ARG A 217 9.52 -14.55 16.83
CA ARG A 217 9.13 -15.55 17.82
C ARG A 217 9.97 -16.82 17.74
N SER A 218 10.26 -17.30 16.52
CA SER A 218 11.14 -18.45 16.30
C SER A 218 12.54 -18.22 16.85
N ALA A 219 13.10 -17.02 16.57
CA ALA A 219 14.41 -16.64 17.07
C ALA A 219 14.43 -16.49 18.59
N VAL A 220 13.40 -15.89 19.18
CA VAL A 220 13.21 -15.79 20.63
C VAL A 220 13.11 -17.18 21.27
N ALA A 221 12.32 -18.09 20.68
CA ALA A 221 12.17 -19.46 21.16
C ALA A 221 13.49 -20.25 21.11
N ALA A 222 14.28 -20.09 20.06
CA ALA A 222 15.60 -20.71 19.93
C ALA A 222 16.58 -20.25 21.02
N VAL A 223 16.57 -18.95 21.35
CA VAL A 223 17.38 -18.40 22.44
C VAL A 223 16.83 -18.80 23.82
N ALA A 224 15.50 -18.76 24.00
CA ALA A 224 14.84 -19.13 25.24
C ALA A 224 14.97 -20.62 25.57
N GLY A 225 15.21 -21.50 24.59
CA GLY A 225 15.52 -22.91 24.75
C GLY A 225 16.90 -23.17 25.37
N GLN A 226 17.81 -22.18 25.32
CA GLN A 226 19.13 -22.22 25.94
C GLN A 226 19.01 -21.76 27.41
N VAL A 227 18.33 -22.57 28.22
CA VAL A 227 18.21 -22.31 29.65
C VAL A 227 19.57 -22.54 30.30
N ASP A 228 20.11 -21.55 30.99
CA ASP A 228 21.39 -21.66 31.69
C ASP A 228 21.25 -21.33 33.19
N TYR A 229 22.18 -21.86 33.95
CA TYR A 229 22.25 -21.58 35.37
C TYR A 229 23.04 -20.31 35.63
N SER A 230 22.40 -19.34 36.33
CA SER A 230 23.06 -18.07 36.66
C SER A 230 23.22 -17.92 38.16
N TYR A 231 24.44 -17.57 38.57
CA TYR A 231 24.77 -17.23 39.98
C TYR A 231 24.57 -15.73 40.26
N ARG A 232 24.18 -14.91 39.27
CA ARG A 232 23.96 -13.46 39.44
C ARG A 232 22.83 -13.14 40.42
N ARG A 233 21.89 -14.04 40.57
CA ARG A 233 20.83 -13.98 41.59
C ARG A 233 20.63 -15.37 42.16
N PRO A 234 20.67 -15.54 43.49
CA PRO A 234 20.41 -16.82 44.12
C PRO A 234 19.01 -17.35 43.78
N SER A 235 18.87 -18.68 43.77
CA SER A 235 17.56 -19.33 43.64
C SER A 235 16.64 -18.84 44.75
N ARG A 236 15.33 -18.72 44.50
CA ARG A 236 14.33 -18.43 45.53
C ARG A 236 14.34 -19.47 46.68
N ARG A 237 14.92 -20.64 46.45
CA ARG A 237 15.05 -21.73 47.44
C ARG A 237 16.36 -21.69 48.23
N SER A 238 17.26 -20.72 47.95
CA SER A 238 18.55 -20.59 48.65
C SER A 238 18.42 -20.40 50.18
N HIS A 239 17.24 -19.93 50.66
CA HIS A 239 16.96 -19.83 52.07
C HIS A 239 16.77 -21.19 52.79
N LEU A 240 16.50 -22.25 52.01
CA LEU A 240 16.36 -23.62 52.52
C LEU A 240 17.72 -24.32 52.70
N THR A 241 18.77 -23.83 52.07
CA THR A 241 20.13 -24.36 52.11
C THR A 241 21.12 -23.23 52.30
N PRO A 242 21.21 -22.59 53.51
CA PRO A 242 22.00 -21.39 53.73
C PRO A 242 23.51 -21.54 53.44
N GLU A 243 24.02 -22.77 53.53
CA GLU A 243 25.43 -23.11 53.31
C GLU A 243 25.80 -23.29 51.84
N VAL A 244 24.80 -23.31 50.92
CA VAL A 244 25.04 -23.57 49.51
C VAL A 244 24.31 -22.53 48.66
N ILE A 245 25.05 -21.75 47.87
CA ILE A 245 24.46 -20.83 46.90
C ILE A 245 23.97 -21.65 45.71
N THR A 246 22.66 -21.85 45.61
CA THR A 246 22.06 -22.56 44.48
C THR A 246 21.82 -21.57 43.33
N PRO A 247 22.26 -21.91 42.11
CA PRO A 247 22.03 -21.02 40.93
C PRO A 247 20.55 -20.96 40.59
N ARG A 248 20.16 -19.85 39.99
CA ARG A 248 18.82 -19.67 39.41
C ARG A 248 18.86 -20.08 37.96
N LEU A 249 17.81 -20.79 37.53
CA LEU A 249 17.56 -21.01 36.12
C LEU A 249 17.17 -19.69 35.47
N GLU A 250 17.95 -19.19 34.56
CA GLU A 250 17.71 -17.93 33.80
C GLU A 250 17.39 -18.32 32.36
N ARG A 251 16.27 -17.78 31.86
CA ARG A 251 15.94 -17.86 30.43
C ARG A 251 16.54 -16.62 29.79
N PRO A 252 17.52 -16.74 28.90
CA PRO A 252 18.06 -15.58 28.21
C PRO A 252 16.95 -14.95 27.35
N VAL A 253 16.81 -13.64 27.46
CA VAL A 253 15.96 -12.87 26.57
C VAL A 253 16.87 -12.32 25.47
N PRO A 254 16.55 -12.55 24.19
CA PRO A 254 17.41 -12.14 23.10
C PRO A 254 17.58 -10.63 23.04
N ASP A 255 18.80 -10.18 22.75
CA ASP A 255 19.08 -8.81 22.38
C ASP A 255 18.87 -8.68 20.87
N VAL A 256 18.16 -7.63 20.44
CA VAL A 256 17.84 -7.34 19.05
C VAL A 256 18.53 -6.06 18.62
N VAL A 257 19.10 -6.09 17.43
CA VAL A 257 19.64 -4.88 16.77
C VAL A 257 18.89 -4.69 15.47
N ILE A 258 18.42 -3.48 15.23
CA ILE A 258 17.81 -3.06 13.98
C ILE A 258 18.86 -2.21 13.25
N VAL A 259 19.22 -2.61 12.04
CA VAL A 259 20.14 -1.88 11.16
C VAL A 259 19.31 -1.21 10.07
N PHE A 260 19.46 0.10 9.95
CA PHE A 260 18.76 0.91 8.96
C PHE A 260 19.70 1.38 7.89
N ASP A 261 19.24 1.22 6.67
CA ASP A 261 19.79 1.89 5.52
C ASP A 261 19.36 3.36 5.50
N THR A 262 20.31 4.28 5.53
CA THR A 262 20.09 5.72 5.44
C THR A 262 20.65 6.32 4.15
N SER A 263 20.79 5.50 3.10
CA SER A 263 21.18 5.96 1.77
C SER A 263 20.18 6.95 1.16
N GLY A 264 20.63 7.73 0.18
CA GLY A 264 19.80 8.75 -0.45
C GLY A 264 18.58 8.24 -1.21
N SER A 265 18.48 6.93 -1.46
CA SER A 265 17.29 6.27 -2.04
C SER A 265 16.16 6.03 -1.04
N MET A 266 16.46 6.14 0.27
CA MET A 266 15.50 5.88 1.34
C MET A 266 14.84 7.17 1.82
N HIS A 267 13.50 7.24 1.70
CA HIS A 267 12.72 8.38 2.18
C HIS A 267 12.48 8.27 3.69
N ASP A 268 12.72 9.36 4.43
CA ASP A 268 12.59 9.43 5.89
C ASP A 268 11.22 8.97 6.41
N ASP A 269 10.14 9.31 5.70
CA ASP A 269 8.77 8.91 6.06
C ASP A 269 8.54 7.41 5.95
N LEU A 270 9.07 6.77 4.90
CA LEU A 270 9.00 5.33 4.69
C LEU A 270 9.74 4.58 5.80
N LEU A 271 10.95 5.06 6.08
CA LEU A 271 11.81 4.50 7.11
C LEU A 271 11.19 4.65 8.52
N GLY A 272 10.60 5.80 8.82
CA GLY A 272 9.90 6.06 10.08
C GLY A 272 8.69 5.14 10.29
N ARG A 273 7.91 4.89 9.24
CA ARG A 273 6.78 3.94 9.26
C ARG A 273 7.27 2.51 9.47
N ALA A 274 8.26 2.06 8.71
CA ALA A 274 8.83 0.71 8.85
C ALA A 274 9.38 0.47 10.26
N LEU A 275 10.09 1.44 10.84
CA LEU A 275 10.61 1.37 12.21
C LEU A 275 9.48 1.21 13.23
N SER A 276 8.45 2.05 13.14
CA SER A 276 7.31 2.01 14.06
C SER A 276 6.60 0.65 14.04
N GLU A 277 6.46 0.05 12.87
CA GLU A 277 5.83 -1.26 12.71
C GLU A 277 6.71 -2.40 13.25
N VAL A 278 8.02 -2.35 12.99
CA VAL A 278 8.99 -3.33 13.55
C VAL A 278 8.99 -3.24 15.08
N GLU A 279 8.99 -2.05 15.65
CA GLU A 279 8.87 -1.83 17.09
C GLU A 279 7.57 -2.42 17.66
N ALA A 280 6.44 -2.27 16.95
CA ALA A 280 5.17 -2.86 17.35
C ALA A 280 5.23 -4.39 17.36
N VAL A 281 5.86 -5.02 16.34
CA VAL A 281 6.06 -6.46 16.27
C VAL A 281 6.95 -6.95 17.44
N LEU A 282 8.08 -6.29 17.67
CA LEU A 282 9.00 -6.63 18.76
C LEU A 282 8.34 -6.49 20.14
N SER A 283 7.56 -5.42 20.32
CA SER A 283 6.80 -5.18 21.55
C SER A 283 5.77 -6.30 21.84
N ARG A 284 5.05 -6.76 20.81
CA ARG A 284 4.11 -7.89 20.90
C ARG A 284 4.82 -9.21 21.18
N ALA A 285 6.07 -9.36 20.73
CA ALA A 285 6.92 -10.52 21.05
C ALA A 285 7.54 -10.45 22.46
N GLY A 286 7.22 -9.42 23.26
CA GLY A 286 7.75 -9.25 24.62
C GLY A 286 9.13 -8.60 24.69
N LEU A 287 9.65 -8.12 23.57
CA LEU A 287 10.93 -7.44 23.45
C LEU A 287 10.71 -5.92 23.53
N ARG A 288 11.03 -5.29 24.64
CA ARG A 288 10.83 -3.86 24.88
C ARG A 288 12.07 -3.18 25.45
N GLY A 289 12.22 -1.90 25.14
CA GLY A 289 13.14 -0.99 25.81
C GLY A 289 14.62 -1.32 25.56
N GLN A 290 15.40 -1.46 26.62
CA GLN A 290 16.87 -1.57 26.56
C GLN A 290 17.45 -2.75 25.75
N ARG A 291 16.61 -3.67 25.30
CA ARG A 291 17.01 -4.84 24.51
C ARG A 291 16.89 -4.66 23.00
N VAL A 292 16.38 -3.53 22.57
CA VAL A 292 16.33 -3.16 21.15
C VAL A 292 17.24 -1.97 20.93
N ARG A 293 18.21 -2.14 20.05
CA ARG A 293 19.16 -1.09 19.64
C ARG A 293 18.98 -0.83 18.15
N VAL A 294 19.22 0.39 17.75
CA VAL A 294 19.10 0.82 16.35
C VAL A 294 20.44 1.38 15.90
N LEU A 295 20.89 0.93 14.72
CA LEU A 295 22.04 1.46 14.02
C LEU A 295 21.57 2.08 12.69
N ALA A 296 21.94 3.32 12.45
CA ALA A 296 21.81 3.97 11.16
C ALA A 296 23.11 3.80 10.39
N VAL A 297 23.05 3.31 9.18
CA VAL A 297 24.20 2.94 8.34
C VAL A 297 23.99 3.48 6.93
N ASP A 298 25.01 4.21 6.45
CA ASP A 298 25.22 4.47 5.03
C ASP A 298 26.58 3.85 4.61
N THR A 299 27.55 4.61 4.11
CA THR A 299 28.92 4.13 3.93
C THR A 299 29.65 3.92 5.25
N ASP A 300 29.18 4.53 6.35
CA ASP A 300 29.73 4.42 7.70
C ASP A 300 28.61 4.27 8.74
N VAL A 301 28.92 3.74 9.93
CA VAL A 301 27.98 3.58 11.03
C VAL A 301 27.85 4.90 11.80
N HIS A 302 26.75 5.64 11.60
CA HIS A 302 26.63 7.00 12.12
C HIS A 302 26.04 7.14 13.52
N ALA A 303 25.19 6.22 13.97
CA ALA A 303 24.61 6.35 15.30
C ALA A 303 24.20 5.01 15.93
N ILE A 304 24.53 4.85 17.20
CA ILE A 304 24.01 3.77 18.04
C ILE A 304 23.03 4.41 19.02
N SER A 305 21.74 4.23 18.79
CA SER A 305 20.71 4.75 19.71
C SER A 305 20.03 3.60 20.43
N ARG A 306 19.87 3.71 21.76
CA ARG A 306 18.94 2.87 22.52
C ARG A 306 17.56 3.48 22.34
N VAL A 307 16.69 2.82 21.61
CA VAL A 307 15.39 3.39 21.26
C VAL A 307 14.40 3.18 22.37
N SER A 308 13.98 4.29 22.97
CA SER A 308 12.74 4.34 23.76
C SER A 308 11.54 4.81 22.91
N SER A 309 11.76 5.38 21.72
CA SER A 309 10.73 5.69 20.72
C SER A 309 11.35 5.98 19.35
N SER A 310 10.64 5.63 18.26
CA SER A 310 10.99 5.89 16.86
C SER A 310 11.28 7.36 16.51
N ARG A 311 10.77 8.30 17.30
CA ARG A 311 10.93 9.75 17.10
C ARG A 311 12.32 10.31 17.45
N GLN A 312 13.21 9.49 18.01
CA GLN A 312 14.53 9.94 18.50
C GLN A 312 15.69 9.58 17.56
N VAL A 313 15.46 8.85 16.50
CA VAL A 313 16.50 8.49 15.53
C VAL A 313 16.70 9.66 14.59
N LYS A 314 17.83 10.38 14.73
CA LYS A 314 18.27 11.33 13.70
C LYS A 314 18.77 10.53 12.51
N LEU A 315 17.99 10.50 11.46
CA LEU A 315 18.36 9.96 10.18
C LEU A 315 19.27 11.00 9.51
N GLY A 316 20.54 10.76 9.49
CA GLY A 316 21.51 11.60 8.80
C GLY A 316 22.34 10.68 7.90
N GLY A 317 22.26 10.89 6.59
CA GLY A 317 23.02 10.13 5.60
C GLY A 317 22.76 10.70 4.20
N GLY A 318 23.46 10.25 3.20
CA GLY A 318 23.36 10.74 1.81
C GLY A 318 24.43 10.14 0.91
N GLY A 319 25.14 9.13 1.39
CA GLY A 319 26.17 8.37 0.66
C GLY A 319 25.66 7.04 0.07
N GLY A 320 26.57 6.22 -0.42
CA GLY A 320 26.30 4.82 -0.77
C GLY A 320 26.06 3.97 0.47
N THR A 321 25.59 2.73 0.31
CA THR A 321 25.24 1.84 1.43
C THR A 321 26.15 0.62 1.47
N ASP A 322 26.65 0.25 2.67
CA ASP A 322 27.28 -1.04 2.95
C ASP A 322 26.62 -1.73 4.14
N MET A 323 25.59 -2.54 3.84
CA MET A 323 24.90 -3.33 4.88
C MET A 323 25.78 -4.44 5.45
N GLY A 324 26.82 -4.86 4.75
CA GLY A 324 27.83 -5.76 5.29
C GLY A 324 28.53 -5.16 6.52
N ALA A 325 29.02 -3.92 6.37
CA ALA A 325 29.61 -3.16 7.47
C ALA A 325 28.61 -2.92 8.61
N GLY A 326 27.34 -2.65 8.28
CA GLY A 326 26.26 -2.50 9.27
C GLY A 326 26.01 -3.77 10.09
N ILE A 327 25.96 -4.93 9.45
CA ILE A 327 25.80 -6.23 10.11
C ILE A 327 27.03 -6.53 10.98
N GLU A 328 28.25 -6.29 10.49
CA GLU A 328 29.49 -6.47 11.26
C GLU A 328 29.52 -5.60 12.50
N ALA A 329 29.16 -4.33 12.37
CA ALA A 329 29.06 -3.42 13.49
C ALA A 329 28.01 -3.89 14.52
N ALA A 330 26.85 -4.38 14.05
CA ALA A 330 25.81 -4.91 14.92
C ALA A 330 26.30 -6.10 15.75
N VAL A 331 27.03 -7.06 15.16
CA VAL A 331 27.50 -8.27 15.88
C VAL A 331 28.67 -8.01 16.82
N THR A 332 29.38 -6.89 16.68
CA THR A 332 30.44 -6.47 17.60
C THR A 332 29.93 -5.83 18.89
N LEU A 333 28.65 -5.40 18.90
CA LEU A 333 28.04 -4.76 20.07
C LEU A 333 28.04 -5.64 21.32
N ARG A 334 28.06 -5.02 22.48
CA ARG A 334 27.96 -5.69 23.77
C ARG A 334 26.72 -5.19 24.56
N PRO A 335 25.82 -6.08 25.02
CA PRO A 335 25.84 -7.54 24.80
C PRO A 335 25.66 -7.87 23.31
N ARG A 336 26.19 -9.02 22.90
CA ARG A 336 26.09 -9.48 21.50
C ARG A 336 24.64 -9.76 21.15
N PRO A 337 24.12 -9.26 20.01
CA PRO A 337 22.73 -9.53 19.62
C PRO A 337 22.53 -11.00 19.25
N SER A 338 21.36 -11.52 19.52
CA SER A 338 20.90 -12.81 19.04
C SER A 338 20.16 -12.70 17.70
N ILE A 339 19.59 -11.50 17.43
CA ILE A 339 18.80 -11.20 16.24
C ILE A 339 19.28 -9.84 15.69
N VAL A 340 19.53 -9.80 14.39
CA VAL A 340 19.75 -8.56 13.63
C VAL A 340 18.64 -8.45 12.58
N ILE A 341 17.92 -7.33 12.58
CA ILE A 341 16.91 -7.00 11.58
C ILE A 341 17.50 -5.89 10.72
N VAL A 342 17.62 -6.12 9.44
CA VAL A 342 18.14 -5.14 8.46
C VAL A 342 16.96 -4.58 7.68
N LEU A 343 16.82 -3.25 7.60
CA LEU A 343 15.81 -2.57 6.79
C LEU A 343 16.51 -1.77 5.70
N THR A 344 16.31 -2.16 4.44
CA THR A 344 16.98 -1.61 3.26
C THR A 344 16.10 -1.77 2.01
N ASP A 345 16.37 -0.99 0.97
CA ASP A 345 15.81 -1.19 -0.37
C ASP A 345 16.53 -2.30 -1.16
N GLY A 346 17.63 -2.84 -0.61
CA GLY A 346 18.39 -3.95 -1.18
C GLY A 346 19.55 -3.54 -2.11
N PHE A 347 19.74 -2.24 -2.38
CA PHE A 347 20.87 -1.76 -3.22
C PHE A 347 22.18 -1.67 -2.43
N THR A 348 22.65 -2.81 -1.94
CA THR A 348 23.81 -2.85 -1.05
C THR A 348 24.60 -4.14 -1.24
N PRO A 349 25.94 -4.13 -1.07
CA PRO A 349 26.71 -5.35 -0.95
C PRO A 349 26.31 -6.11 0.33
N TRP A 350 26.34 -7.44 0.23
CA TRP A 350 26.02 -8.36 1.31
C TRP A 350 27.23 -9.20 1.69
N PRO A 351 27.39 -9.58 2.99
CA PRO A 351 28.40 -10.52 3.39
C PRO A 351 28.21 -11.90 2.73
N GLU A 352 29.26 -12.51 2.26
CA GLU A 352 29.19 -13.86 1.66
C GLU A 352 28.77 -14.93 2.66
N LEU A 353 29.15 -14.77 3.92
CA LEU A 353 28.91 -15.76 4.97
C LEU A 353 28.00 -15.21 6.08
N PRO A 354 27.13 -16.06 6.66
CA PRO A 354 26.28 -15.66 7.77
C PRO A 354 27.13 -15.33 9.02
N PRO A 355 26.75 -14.32 9.81
CA PRO A 355 27.41 -14.04 11.08
C PRO A 355 27.15 -15.17 12.07
N LYS A 356 28.21 -15.72 12.68
CA LYS A 356 28.13 -16.88 13.59
C LYS A 356 27.27 -16.58 14.82
N GLY A 357 26.27 -17.41 15.07
CA GLY A 357 25.46 -17.36 16.31
C GLY A 357 24.47 -16.17 16.35
N VAL A 358 24.20 -15.52 15.23
CA VAL A 358 23.24 -14.42 15.10
C VAL A 358 22.27 -14.75 13.98
N ARG A 359 20.97 -14.58 14.22
CA ARG A 359 19.96 -14.72 13.19
C ARG A 359 19.74 -13.36 12.51
N VAL A 360 19.89 -13.31 11.18
CA VAL A 360 19.66 -12.10 10.39
C VAL A 360 18.31 -12.21 9.67
N ILE A 361 17.50 -11.18 9.81
CA ILE A 361 16.22 -11.01 9.11
C ILE A 361 16.34 -9.75 8.26
N VAL A 362 16.15 -9.85 6.95
CA VAL A 362 16.18 -8.72 6.03
C VAL A 362 14.77 -8.31 5.71
N GLY A 363 14.37 -7.12 6.13
CA GLY A 363 13.16 -6.42 5.70
C GLY A 363 13.48 -5.60 4.46
N LEU A 364 13.07 -6.10 3.30
CA LEU A 364 13.27 -5.43 2.03
C LEU A 364 12.13 -4.44 1.81
N LEU A 365 12.46 -3.14 1.83
CA LEU A 365 11.51 -2.07 1.58
C LEU A 365 11.37 -1.90 0.07
N LYS A 366 10.20 -2.23 -0.46
CA LYS A 366 9.89 -1.96 -1.87
C LYS A 366 9.24 -0.59 -1.99
N ASP A 367 9.99 0.33 -2.54
CA ASP A 367 9.40 1.46 -3.26
C ASP A 367 9.09 0.96 -4.68
N GLY A 368 7.86 1.14 -5.17
CA GLY A 368 7.28 0.46 -6.34
C GLY A 368 8.04 0.57 -7.68
N TRP A 369 9.23 1.14 -7.71
CA TRP A 369 9.96 1.49 -8.93
C TRP A 369 11.24 0.71 -9.20
N LEU A 370 11.73 -0.16 -8.29
CA LEU A 370 13.06 -0.73 -8.44
C LEU A 370 13.05 -2.26 -8.50
N ARG A 371 13.14 -2.80 -9.73
CA ARG A 371 13.63 -4.15 -9.98
C ARG A 371 15.16 -4.14 -9.73
N SER A 372 15.56 -4.37 -8.48
CA SER A 372 16.96 -4.54 -8.14
C SER A 372 17.44 -5.93 -8.57
N ASN A 373 18.57 -6.00 -9.32
CA ASN A 373 19.31 -7.24 -9.56
C ASN A 373 20.06 -7.73 -8.30
N TRP A 374 20.02 -6.98 -7.20
CA TRP A 374 20.66 -7.30 -5.94
C TRP A 374 19.67 -8.01 -5.03
N GLN A 375 19.90 -9.29 -4.81
CA GLN A 375 19.07 -10.09 -3.91
C GLN A 375 19.78 -10.25 -2.57
N PRO A 376 19.05 -10.20 -1.43
CA PRO A 376 19.59 -10.59 -0.14
C PRO A 376 20.15 -12.01 -0.19
N PRO A 377 21.20 -12.31 0.58
CA PRO A 377 21.84 -13.63 0.54
C PRO A 377 20.88 -14.72 1.04
N GLU A 378 21.00 -15.92 0.46
CA GLU A 378 20.15 -17.07 0.79
C GLU A 378 20.19 -17.48 2.27
N TRP A 379 21.30 -17.19 2.96
CA TRP A 379 21.43 -17.47 4.39
C TRP A 379 20.62 -16.52 5.28
N ALA A 380 20.18 -15.35 4.78
CA ALA A 380 19.34 -14.42 5.51
C ALA A 380 17.85 -14.72 5.27
N ARG A 381 17.04 -14.53 6.31
CA ARG A 381 15.59 -14.64 6.16
C ARG A 381 15.03 -13.34 5.62
N THR A 382 14.60 -13.34 4.38
CA THR A 382 14.07 -12.13 3.72
C THR A 382 12.56 -12.02 3.91
N VAL A 383 12.10 -10.84 4.28
CA VAL A 383 10.68 -10.45 4.41
C VAL A 383 10.47 -9.20 3.59
N LEU A 384 9.54 -9.25 2.66
CA LEU A 384 9.18 -8.09 1.85
C LEU A 384 8.29 -7.17 2.70
N ILE A 385 8.71 -5.95 2.89
CA ILE A 385 7.97 -4.90 3.61
C ILE A 385 7.41 -3.96 2.56
N GLU A 386 6.10 -4.01 2.38
CA GLU A 386 5.36 -3.03 1.60
C GLU A 386 4.78 -2.02 2.61
N PRO A 387 5.13 -0.75 2.48
CA PRO A 387 4.77 0.30 3.45
C PRO A 387 3.27 0.62 3.48
#